data_20e6826ed260524a4450f7c9294f8055
#
_entry.id   20e6826ed260524a4450f7c9294f8055
#
_cell.length_a   1.000
_cell.length_b   1.000
_cell.length_c   1.000
_cell.angle_alpha   90.00
_cell.angle_beta   90.00
_cell.angle_gamma   90.00
#
_symmetry.space_group_name_H-M   'P 1'
#
loop_
_entity.id
_entity.type
_entity.pdbx_description
1 polymer ?
#
loop_
_entity_poly.entity_id
_entity_poly.type
_entity_poly.pdbx_seq_one_letter_code
_entity_poly.pdbx_strand_id
1 'polypeptide(L)'
;MGDVFLSVRGRVVVNAEALNMTESVGNYVRHRRVPVVMRRGSEYVTIHVPAISGEAVAHGYQTLLAEEALARKLPVCKLCSKGIFLKSANLDIVKHAHGDNVADIAVKGKGQEAAHEFEKAVIRGCVVEDVGGFLYAERKGVGQVKRTSNFYVGYMIPVAEGLEAAVTEAQLHSRYALGTSFVKAEEGERGRGQMIYYVEIASAPYTFSFDLDTRYVGRTTFVTQHAGEEVVGAEERVGRVEAALNALKKLILELGFGAKKTRFMPTIEWESLVVAVSNNVWTVPSPFSRNYVEAAKKKLSLVNEGTKLYIYEAGGGKTLEEVLSEAIEDAVGRVEGKGSKS
;
A
#
# COMPACT_ATOMS: atom_id res chain seq x y z
N MET A 1 20.96 13.46 10.39
CA MET A 1 19.72 12.70 10.12
C MET A 1 20.08 11.33 9.64
N GLY A 2 19.41 10.30 10.18
CA GLY A 2 19.58 8.91 9.75
C GLY A 2 18.60 8.53 8.63
N ASP A 3 18.88 7.39 8.02
CA ASP A 3 17.97 6.72 7.11
C ASP A 3 17.48 5.43 7.78
N VAL A 4 16.24 5.03 7.50
CA VAL A 4 15.62 3.85 8.11
C VAL A 4 15.00 2.99 7.01
N PHE A 5 15.19 1.69 7.13
CA PHE A 5 14.43 0.68 6.43
C PHE A 5 13.48 -0.01 7.40
N LEU A 6 12.18 0.08 7.14
CA LEU A 6 11.15 -0.59 7.91
C LEU A 6 10.63 -1.79 7.13
N SER A 7 10.57 -2.96 7.76
CA SER A 7 9.99 -4.17 7.16
C SER A 7 8.91 -4.74 8.06
N VAL A 8 7.73 -4.94 7.52
CA VAL A 8 6.57 -5.48 8.25
C VAL A 8 6.09 -6.76 7.60
N ARG A 9 5.92 -7.80 8.40
CA ARG A 9 5.30 -9.06 8.00
C ARG A 9 4.31 -9.48 9.07
N GLY A 10 3.15 -9.98 8.64
CA GLY A 10 2.13 -10.41 9.58
C GLY A 10 1.20 -11.46 9.03
N ARG A 11 0.41 -12.04 9.93
CA ARG A 11 -0.66 -12.98 9.66
C ARG A 11 -1.96 -12.42 10.20
N VAL A 12 -2.98 -12.42 9.39
CA VAL A 12 -4.29 -11.86 9.72
C VAL A 12 -5.41 -12.75 9.17
N VAL A 13 -6.31 -13.17 10.02
CA VAL A 13 -7.55 -13.84 9.60
C VAL A 13 -8.55 -12.75 9.20
N VAL A 14 -9.07 -12.87 7.99
CA VAL A 14 -10.08 -11.94 7.45
C VAL A 14 -11.25 -12.78 6.96
N ASN A 15 -12.41 -12.55 7.53
CA ASN A 15 -13.62 -13.30 7.21
C ASN A 15 -14.65 -12.43 6.52
N ALA A 16 -15.40 -13.04 5.58
CA ALA A 16 -16.49 -12.44 4.84
C ALA A 16 -16.10 -11.13 4.13
N GLU A 17 -14.90 -11.13 3.51
CA GLU A 17 -14.35 -9.97 2.85
C GLU A 17 -14.69 -9.94 1.34
N ALA A 18 -14.91 -8.74 0.81
CA ALA A 18 -15.02 -8.44 -0.62
C ALA A 18 -14.07 -7.29 -0.99
N LEU A 19 -12.84 -7.35 -0.46
CA LEU A 19 -11.88 -6.25 -0.52
C LEU A 19 -11.24 -6.11 -1.90
N ASN A 20 -11.13 -7.21 -2.67
CA ASN A 20 -10.46 -7.17 -3.97
C ASN A 20 -11.24 -7.89 -5.08
N MET A 21 -12.20 -7.16 -5.65
CA MET A 21 -12.96 -7.63 -6.82
C MET A 21 -12.14 -7.46 -8.10
N THR A 22 -12.28 -8.38 -9.06
CA THR A 22 -11.54 -8.32 -10.34
C THR A 22 -12.43 -7.87 -11.48
N GLU A 23 -13.38 -8.71 -11.89
CA GLU A 23 -14.19 -8.52 -13.07
C GLU A 23 -15.65 -8.80 -12.78
N SER A 24 -16.52 -8.25 -13.61
CA SER A 24 -17.93 -8.62 -13.65
C SER A 24 -18.21 -9.40 -14.94
N VAL A 25 -18.74 -10.59 -14.79
CA VAL A 25 -19.21 -11.40 -15.92
C VAL A 25 -20.73 -11.41 -15.83
N GLY A 26 -21.38 -10.59 -16.66
CA GLY A 26 -22.82 -10.34 -16.55
C GLY A 26 -23.15 -9.72 -15.18
N ASN A 27 -23.98 -10.41 -14.41
CA ASN A 27 -24.40 -9.98 -13.06
C ASN A 27 -23.53 -10.60 -11.94
N TYR A 28 -22.41 -11.21 -12.25
CA TYR A 28 -21.53 -11.89 -11.31
C TYR A 28 -20.22 -11.11 -11.12
N VAL A 29 -19.92 -10.68 -9.90
CA VAL A 29 -18.69 -9.96 -9.53
C VAL A 29 -17.77 -10.92 -8.79
N ARG A 30 -16.61 -11.21 -9.39
CA ARG A 30 -15.66 -12.19 -8.89
C ARG A 30 -14.64 -11.59 -7.93
N HIS A 31 -14.33 -12.36 -6.89
CA HIS A 31 -13.18 -12.11 -6.04
C HIS A 31 -11.88 -12.44 -6.78
N ARG A 32 -10.79 -11.72 -6.49
CA ARG A 32 -9.46 -12.01 -7.06
C ARG A 32 -8.98 -13.36 -6.57
N ARG A 33 -8.48 -14.17 -7.50
CA ARG A 33 -7.76 -15.42 -7.22
C ARG A 33 -6.40 -15.40 -7.87
N VAL A 34 -5.42 -16.02 -7.21
CA VAL A 34 -4.05 -16.17 -7.72
C VAL A 34 -3.59 -17.61 -7.60
N PRO A 35 -2.73 -18.09 -8.53
CA PRO A 35 -2.10 -19.39 -8.40
C PRO A 35 -1.05 -19.36 -7.28
N VAL A 36 -1.07 -20.36 -6.42
CA VAL A 36 -0.05 -20.61 -5.40
C VAL A 36 0.47 -22.03 -5.57
N VAL A 37 1.79 -22.17 -5.62
CA VAL A 37 2.46 -23.46 -5.68
C VAL A 37 2.75 -23.92 -4.26
N MET A 38 2.30 -25.11 -3.92
CA MET A 38 2.59 -25.75 -2.64
C MET A 38 3.19 -27.14 -2.83
N ARG A 39 4.00 -27.56 -1.86
CA ARG A 39 4.54 -28.91 -1.82
C ARG A 39 3.56 -29.84 -1.10
N ARG A 40 3.19 -30.94 -1.76
CA ARG A 40 2.37 -32.01 -1.19
C ARG A 40 3.15 -33.33 -1.28
N GLY A 41 3.73 -33.74 -0.15
CA GLY A 41 4.67 -34.87 -0.14
C GLY A 41 5.94 -34.56 -0.96
N SER A 42 6.18 -35.36 -2.00
CA SER A 42 7.31 -35.17 -2.93
C SER A 42 6.97 -34.32 -4.16
N GLU A 43 5.72 -33.95 -4.36
CA GLU A 43 5.23 -33.29 -5.55
C GLU A 43 4.91 -31.79 -5.29
N TYR A 44 4.91 -30.98 -6.35
CA TYR A 44 4.39 -29.62 -6.32
C TYR A 44 3.03 -29.57 -7.00
N VAL A 45 2.07 -28.96 -6.35
CA VAL A 45 0.73 -28.72 -6.89
C VAL A 45 0.44 -27.23 -6.92
N THR A 46 -0.29 -26.80 -7.95
CA THR A 46 -0.78 -25.43 -8.05
C THR A 46 -2.25 -25.40 -7.67
N ILE A 47 -2.59 -24.49 -6.74
CA ILE A 47 -3.96 -24.21 -6.33
C ILE A 47 -4.28 -22.74 -6.56
N HIS A 48 -5.56 -22.43 -6.84
CA HIS A 48 -6.02 -21.04 -6.99
C HIS A 48 -6.75 -20.62 -5.73
N VAL A 49 -6.21 -19.65 -5.05
CA VAL A 49 -6.69 -19.18 -3.75
C VAL A 49 -7.17 -17.74 -3.83
N PRO A 50 -8.10 -17.29 -2.95
CA PRO A 50 -8.46 -15.89 -2.84
C PRO A 50 -7.23 -15.06 -2.47
N ALA A 51 -7.17 -13.85 -2.99
CA ALA A 51 -6.05 -12.95 -2.72
C ALA A 51 -6.47 -11.49 -2.76
N ILE A 52 -5.75 -10.66 -2.01
CA ILE A 52 -5.84 -9.21 -2.08
C ILE A 52 -4.55 -8.70 -2.71
N SER A 53 -4.66 -7.94 -3.80
CA SER A 53 -3.48 -7.48 -4.53
C SER A 53 -2.73 -6.39 -3.76
N GLY A 54 -1.41 -6.35 -3.96
CA GLY A 54 -0.58 -5.27 -3.45
C GLY A 54 -1.03 -3.89 -3.94
N GLU A 55 -1.63 -3.80 -5.12
CA GLU A 55 -2.21 -2.54 -5.65
C GLU A 55 -3.39 -2.05 -4.80
N ALA A 56 -4.28 -2.94 -4.35
CA ALA A 56 -5.39 -2.57 -3.47
C ALA A 56 -4.88 -2.06 -2.12
N VAL A 57 -3.89 -2.72 -1.54
CA VAL A 57 -3.23 -2.30 -0.29
C VAL A 57 -2.47 -0.99 -0.49
N ALA A 58 -1.71 -0.86 -1.60
CA ALA A 58 -0.97 0.36 -1.94
C ALA A 58 -1.90 1.57 -2.15
N HIS A 59 -3.08 1.37 -2.77
CA HIS A 59 -4.07 2.43 -2.92
C HIS A 59 -4.57 2.92 -1.55
N GLY A 60 -4.93 2.01 -0.65
CA GLY A 60 -5.34 2.35 0.71
C GLY A 60 -4.23 3.06 1.49
N TYR A 61 -3.00 2.57 1.40
CA TYR A 61 -1.84 3.22 2.01
C TYR A 61 -1.65 4.66 1.51
N GLN A 62 -1.72 4.89 0.21
CA GLN A 62 -1.56 6.22 -0.38
C GLN A 62 -2.70 7.17 0.01
N THR A 63 -3.92 6.65 0.18
CA THR A 63 -5.05 7.44 0.70
C THR A 63 -4.74 7.93 2.12
N LEU A 64 -4.34 7.03 3.01
CA LEU A 64 -3.96 7.37 4.38
C LEU A 64 -2.72 8.27 4.44
N LEU A 65 -1.75 8.07 3.54
CA LEU A 65 -0.58 8.94 3.42
C LEU A 65 -0.97 10.38 3.03
N ALA A 66 -1.91 10.53 2.10
CA ALA A 66 -2.41 11.85 1.72
C ALA A 66 -3.11 12.54 2.90
N GLU A 67 -3.93 11.82 3.65
CA GLU A 67 -4.61 12.33 4.85
C GLU A 67 -3.62 12.73 5.94
N GLU A 68 -2.63 11.89 6.25
CA GLU A 68 -1.58 12.16 7.23
C GLU A 68 -0.72 13.37 6.84
N ALA A 69 -0.37 13.48 5.55
CA ALA A 69 0.39 14.61 5.03
C ALA A 69 -0.40 15.93 5.15
N LEU A 70 -1.68 15.93 4.77
CA LEU A 70 -2.56 17.10 4.89
C LEU A 70 -2.75 17.53 6.35
N ALA A 71 -2.95 16.58 7.26
CA ALA A 71 -3.07 16.87 8.69
C ALA A 71 -1.82 17.56 9.28
N ARG A 72 -0.64 17.25 8.70
CA ARG A 72 0.65 17.88 9.03
C ARG A 72 0.97 19.14 8.21
N LYS A 73 0.04 19.59 7.37
CA LYS A 73 0.23 20.72 6.44
C LYS A 73 1.39 20.51 5.47
N LEU A 74 1.72 19.26 5.14
CA LEU A 74 2.68 18.92 4.11
C LEU A 74 2.04 19.00 2.72
N PRO A 75 2.83 19.22 1.65
CA PRO A 75 2.30 19.39 0.31
C PRO A 75 1.72 18.08 -0.25
N VAL A 76 0.49 18.16 -0.74
CA VAL A 76 -0.20 17.08 -1.47
C VAL A 76 -0.85 17.67 -2.70
N CYS A 77 -0.58 17.13 -3.88
CA CYS A 77 -1.13 17.65 -5.13
C CYS A 77 -2.67 17.52 -5.19
N LYS A 78 -3.29 18.31 -6.06
CA LYS A 78 -4.76 18.40 -6.16
C LYS A 78 -5.47 17.09 -6.47
N LEU A 79 -4.81 16.15 -7.15
CA LEU A 79 -5.37 14.83 -7.46
C LEU A 79 -5.19 13.86 -6.31
N CYS A 80 -3.98 13.76 -5.74
CA CYS A 80 -3.70 12.87 -4.62
C CYS A 80 -4.53 13.24 -3.37
N SER A 81 -4.79 14.53 -3.12
CA SER A 81 -5.67 14.97 -2.03
C SER A 81 -7.13 14.52 -2.14
N LYS A 82 -7.53 14.05 -3.34
CA LYS A 82 -8.86 13.50 -3.64
C LYS A 82 -8.85 11.97 -3.78
N GLY A 83 -7.74 11.30 -3.46
CA GLY A 83 -7.58 9.86 -3.66
C GLY A 83 -7.41 9.43 -5.12
N ILE A 84 -7.05 10.35 -6.02
CA ILE A 84 -6.83 10.09 -7.44
C ILE A 84 -5.33 9.99 -7.72
N PHE A 85 -4.80 8.75 -7.75
CA PHE A 85 -3.36 8.49 -7.84
C PHE A 85 -2.88 8.23 -9.27
N LEU A 86 -3.13 9.17 -10.20
CA LEU A 86 -2.61 9.13 -11.57
C LEU A 86 -1.12 9.51 -11.66
N LYS A 87 -0.56 10.15 -10.63
CA LYS A 87 0.87 10.31 -10.35
C LYS A 87 1.69 10.85 -11.52
N SER A 88 1.43 12.07 -11.93
CA SER A 88 2.21 12.79 -12.95
C SER A 88 2.49 11.99 -14.24
N ALA A 89 1.57 11.08 -14.66
CA ALA A 89 1.81 10.14 -15.75
C ALA A 89 1.94 10.80 -17.14
N ASN A 90 1.31 11.95 -17.35
CA ASN A 90 1.40 12.73 -18.59
C ASN A 90 1.21 14.23 -18.29
N LEU A 91 1.36 15.06 -19.32
CA LEU A 91 1.29 16.52 -19.20
C LEU A 91 -0.03 17.03 -18.64
N ASP A 92 -1.16 16.48 -19.10
CA ASP A 92 -2.48 16.91 -18.64
C ASP A 92 -2.67 16.62 -17.15
N ILE A 93 -2.22 15.46 -16.69
CA ILE A 93 -2.25 15.08 -15.28
C ILE A 93 -1.34 16.01 -14.47
N VAL A 94 -0.12 16.29 -14.92
CA VAL A 94 0.81 17.21 -14.26
C VAL A 94 0.18 18.60 -14.12
N LYS A 95 -0.43 19.11 -15.17
CA LYS A 95 -1.11 20.41 -15.16
C LYS A 95 -2.26 20.46 -14.14
N HIS A 96 -3.08 19.42 -14.09
CA HIS A 96 -4.19 19.34 -13.13
C HIS A 96 -3.72 19.13 -11.69
N ALA A 97 -2.68 18.32 -11.50
CA ALA A 97 -2.15 17.98 -10.18
C ALA A 97 -1.31 19.11 -9.56
N HIS A 98 -0.37 19.64 -10.32
CA HIS A 98 0.68 20.57 -9.84
C HIS A 98 0.56 21.99 -10.39
N GLY A 99 -0.23 22.20 -11.46
CA GLY A 99 -0.43 23.50 -12.10
C GLY A 99 0.56 23.80 -13.23
N ASP A 100 0.40 25.00 -13.81
CA ASP A 100 1.11 25.41 -15.02
C ASP A 100 2.63 25.52 -14.83
N ASN A 101 3.13 25.92 -13.66
CA ASN A 101 4.56 26.06 -13.42
C ASN A 101 5.32 24.74 -13.59
N VAL A 102 4.78 23.63 -13.05
CA VAL A 102 5.41 22.30 -13.20
C VAL A 102 5.21 21.75 -14.61
N ALA A 103 4.05 22.01 -15.22
CA ALA A 103 3.77 21.66 -16.61
C ALA A 103 4.72 22.37 -17.58
N ASP A 104 5.05 23.63 -17.34
CA ASP A 104 6.01 24.41 -18.12
C ASP A 104 7.42 23.81 -18.07
N ILE A 105 7.89 23.34 -16.92
CA ILE A 105 9.16 22.60 -16.80
C ILE A 105 9.10 21.35 -17.69
N ALA A 106 7.99 20.59 -17.60
CA ALA A 106 7.81 19.36 -18.36
C ALA A 106 7.84 19.59 -19.88
N VAL A 107 7.25 20.70 -20.40
CA VAL A 107 7.14 20.99 -21.83
C VAL A 107 8.37 21.67 -22.40
N LYS A 108 8.88 22.69 -21.71
CA LYS A 108 9.96 23.56 -22.20
C LYS A 108 11.33 22.97 -21.93
N GLY A 109 11.45 22.11 -20.91
CA GLY A 109 12.70 21.50 -20.50
C GLY A 109 13.24 20.51 -21.52
N LYS A 110 14.57 20.38 -21.59
CA LYS A 110 15.27 19.40 -22.42
C LYS A 110 16.51 18.87 -21.69
N GLY A 111 16.77 17.58 -21.88
CA GLY A 111 17.95 16.95 -21.31
C GLY A 111 17.84 16.61 -19.83
N GLN A 112 18.93 16.15 -19.26
CA GLN A 112 18.98 15.61 -17.90
C GLN A 112 18.72 16.66 -16.82
N GLU A 113 19.23 17.88 -16.99
CA GLU A 113 19.03 18.96 -16.03
C GLU A 113 17.54 19.33 -15.89
N ALA A 114 16.83 19.42 -17.00
CA ALA A 114 15.40 19.70 -16.97
C ALA A 114 14.60 18.52 -16.39
N ALA A 115 15.03 17.29 -16.64
CA ALA A 115 14.43 16.09 -16.03
C ALA A 115 14.62 16.08 -14.50
N HIS A 116 15.81 16.50 -14.03
CA HIS A 116 16.11 16.67 -12.62
C HIS A 116 15.23 17.76 -11.96
N GLU A 117 15.12 18.94 -12.58
CA GLU A 117 14.25 20.01 -12.08
C GLU A 117 12.77 19.60 -12.07
N PHE A 118 12.33 18.81 -13.06
CA PHE A 118 10.98 18.27 -13.06
C PHE A 118 10.75 17.30 -11.90
N GLU A 119 11.68 16.35 -11.64
CA GLU A 119 11.61 15.43 -10.48
C GLU A 119 11.53 16.24 -9.17
N LYS A 120 12.39 17.25 -9.00
CA LYS A 120 12.38 18.13 -7.81
C LYS A 120 11.04 18.85 -7.64
N ALA A 121 10.47 19.38 -8.71
CA ALA A 121 9.20 20.08 -8.66
C ALA A 121 8.04 19.17 -8.22
N VAL A 122 7.98 17.94 -8.74
CA VAL A 122 6.98 16.95 -8.33
C VAL A 122 7.17 16.53 -6.87
N ILE A 123 8.41 16.24 -6.44
CA ILE A 123 8.73 15.90 -5.05
C ILE A 123 8.29 17.04 -4.10
N ARG A 124 8.64 18.29 -4.39
CA ARG A 124 8.21 19.44 -3.58
C ARG A 124 6.70 19.58 -3.51
N GLY A 125 6.01 19.28 -4.60
CA GLY A 125 4.57 19.46 -4.73
C GLY A 125 3.70 18.37 -4.11
N CYS A 126 4.25 17.17 -3.83
CA CYS A 126 3.41 16.06 -3.38
C CYS A 126 4.16 14.97 -2.62
N VAL A 127 3.85 14.82 -1.33
CA VAL A 127 4.36 13.73 -0.48
C VAL A 127 3.96 12.35 -1.01
N VAL A 128 2.75 12.22 -1.56
CA VAL A 128 2.28 10.92 -2.10
C VAL A 128 3.10 10.49 -3.31
N GLU A 129 3.46 11.42 -4.18
CA GLU A 129 4.32 11.12 -5.35
C GLU A 129 5.79 10.98 -4.95
N ASP A 130 6.24 11.69 -3.93
CA ASP A 130 7.56 11.52 -3.34
C ASP A 130 7.75 10.10 -2.78
N VAL A 131 6.82 9.65 -1.94
CA VAL A 131 6.89 8.32 -1.29
C VAL A 131 6.45 7.19 -2.23
N GLY A 132 5.39 7.40 -3.01
CA GLY A 132 4.78 6.39 -3.85
C GLY A 132 5.34 6.30 -5.28
N GLY A 133 6.25 7.19 -5.64
CA GLY A 133 6.85 7.24 -6.98
C GLY A 133 5.86 7.66 -8.08
N PHE A 134 6.39 7.93 -9.26
CA PHE A 134 5.63 8.27 -10.47
C PHE A 134 6.40 7.88 -11.74
N LEU A 135 5.71 7.85 -12.86
CA LEU A 135 6.30 7.70 -14.19
C LEU A 135 5.67 8.72 -15.12
N TYR A 136 6.40 9.78 -15.42
CA TYR A 136 6.06 10.71 -16.49
C TYR A 136 6.59 10.15 -17.81
N ALA A 137 5.74 10.03 -18.83
CA ALA A 137 6.11 9.39 -20.10
C ALA A 137 5.54 10.18 -21.28
N GLU A 138 6.31 11.17 -21.76
CA GLU A 138 5.98 11.97 -22.94
C GLU A 138 7.12 11.91 -23.94
N ARG A 139 6.81 12.11 -25.24
CA ARG A 139 7.82 12.11 -26.32
C ARG A 139 8.56 13.43 -26.46
N LYS A 140 8.01 14.52 -25.94
CA LYS A 140 8.52 15.89 -26.04
C LYS A 140 8.83 16.46 -24.64
N GLY A 141 9.51 17.59 -24.62
CA GLY A 141 9.89 18.24 -23.37
C GLY A 141 10.99 17.48 -22.64
N VAL A 142 10.80 17.25 -21.34
CA VAL A 142 11.76 16.49 -20.49
C VAL A 142 11.82 15.00 -20.83
N GLY A 143 10.90 14.51 -21.68
CA GLY A 143 10.84 13.10 -22.05
C GLY A 143 10.31 12.22 -20.93
N GLN A 144 10.95 11.07 -20.73
CA GLN A 144 10.58 10.14 -19.66
C GLN A 144 11.31 10.48 -18.36
N VAL A 145 10.56 10.66 -17.28
CA VAL A 145 11.10 10.82 -15.92
C VAL A 145 10.43 9.82 -14.99
N LYS A 146 11.23 9.02 -14.29
CA LYS A 146 10.75 7.96 -13.41
C LYS A 146 11.26 8.17 -11.99
N ARG A 147 10.35 8.06 -11.02
CA ARG A 147 10.67 7.91 -9.61
C ARG A 147 10.14 6.58 -9.11
N THR A 148 11.01 5.73 -8.58
CA THR A 148 10.61 4.46 -7.98
C THR A 148 9.92 4.69 -6.64
N SER A 149 8.92 3.89 -6.31
CA SER A 149 8.28 3.90 -5.00
C SER A 149 9.29 3.60 -3.88
N ASN A 150 9.18 4.32 -2.78
CA ASN A 150 9.95 4.08 -1.55
C ASN A 150 9.26 3.03 -0.64
N PHE A 151 8.07 2.57 -0.99
CA PHE A 151 7.42 1.47 -0.28
C PHE A 151 7.16 0.29 -1.23
N TYR A 152 7.12 -0.90 -0.65
CA TYR A 152 6.86 -2.16 -1.34
C TYR A 152 5.75 -2.90 -0.64
N VAL A 153 4.81 -3.46 -1.40
CA VAL A 153 3.64 -4.17 -0.86
C VAL A 153 3.50 -5.51 -1.54
N GLY A 154 3.30 -6.56 -0.76
CA GLY A 154 3.02 -7.90 -1.27
C GLY A 154 1.54 -8.14 -1.54
N TYR A 155 1.24 -9.18 -2.32
CA TYR A 155 -0.08 -9.79 -2.30
C TYR A 155 -0.35 -10.38 -0.92
N MET A 156 -1.56 -10.16 -0.39
CA MET A 156 -2.05 -10.95 0.72
C MET A 156 -2.63 -12.25 0.15
N ILE A 157 -1.94 -13.33 0.42
CA ILE A 157 -2.35 -14.70 0.05
C ILE A 157 -2.54 -15.53 1.31
N PRO A 158 -3.34 -16.59 1.30
CA PRO A 158 -3.47 -17.46 2.46
C PRO A 158 -2.12 -18.02 2.92
N VAL A 159 -1.91 -18.14 4.23
CA VAL A 159 -0.73 -18.77 4.82
C VAL A 159 -0.64 -20.25 4.42
N ALA A 160 0.54 -20.84 4.47
CA ALA A 160 0.77 -22.20 3.95
C ALA A 160 -0.19 -23.25 4.52
N GLU A 161 -0.41 -23.24 5.83
CA GLU A 161 -1.33 -24.16 6.51
C GLU A 161 -2.80 -23.77 6.35
N GLY A 162 -3.09 -22.55 5.89
CA GLY A 162 -4.44 -22.05 5.64
C GLY A 162 -4.92 -22.17 4.20
N LEU A 163 -4.08 -22.70 3.28
CA LEU A 163 -4.40 -22.77 1.86
C LEU A 163 -5.67 -23.56 1.56
N GLU A 164 -5.90 -24.68 2.27
CA GLU A 164 -7.06 -25.53 2.10
C GLU A 164 -8.31 -25.01 2.84
N ALA A 165 -8.12 -24.15 3.84
CA ALA A 165 -9.20 -23.48 4.56
C ALA A 165 -9.70 -22.21 3.87
N ALA A 166 -8.93 -21.67 2.92
CA ALA A 166 -9.29 -20.47 2.20
C ALA A 166 -10.43 -20.74 1.22
N VAL A 167 -11.51 -19.99 1.32
CA VAL A 167 -12.75 -20.21 0.56
C VAL A 167 -13.24 -18.92 -0.08
N THR A 168 -13.88 -19.06 -1.24
CA THR A 168 -14.71 -18.01 -1.83
C THR A 168 -16.11 -18.53 -2.07
N GLU A 169 -17.12 -17.72 -1.80
CA GLU A 169 -18.51 -18.07 -2.00
C GLU A 169 -19.30 -16.89 -2.58
N ALA A 170 -20.17 -17.21 -3.54
CA ALA A 170 -21.01 -16.22 -4.19
C ALA A 170 -22.25 -15.93 -3.34
N GLN A 171 -22.45 -14.67 -3.03
CA GLN A 171 -23.62 -14.16 -2.31
C GLN A 171 -24.59 -13.53 -3.31
N LEU A 172 -25.83 -14.03 -3.29
CA LEU A 172 -26.93 -13.49 -4.10
C LEU A 172 -27.48 -12.22 -3.44
N HIS A 173 -27.52 -11.15 -4.22
CA HIS A 173 -28.15 -9.89 -3.85
C HIS A 173 -29.25 -9.52 -4.84
N SER A 174 -30.34 -8.94 -4.33
CA SER A 174 -31.38 -8.36 -5.17
C SER A 174 -31.52 -6.87 -4.89
N ARG A 175 -31.58 -6.07 -5.94
CA ARG A 175 -32.08 -4.69 -5.86
C ARG A 175 -33.53 -4.70 -6.25
N TYR A 176 -34.35 -4.31 -5.30
CA TYR A 176 -35.77 -4.19 -5.54
C TYR A 176 -36.10 -2.71 -5.77
N ALA A 177 -36.46 -2.37 -7.00
CA ALA A 177 -36.74 -1.00 -7.39
C ALA A 177 -38.24 -0.69 -7.51
N LEU A 178 -39.10 -1.52 -6.91
CA LEU A 178 -40.57 -1.29 -6.91
C LEU A 178 -40.93 0.00 -6.19
N GLY A 179 -41.74 0.82 -6.87
CA GLY A 179 -42.34 2.01 -6.28
C GLY A 179 -41.52 3.29 -6.41
N THR A 180 -40.41 3.29 -7.12
CA THR A 180 -39.71 4.52 -7.47
C THR A 180 -40.20 5.07 -8.83
N SER A 181 -40.49 6.37 -8.87
CA SER A 181 -40.91 7.08 -10.11
C SER A 181 -39.90 7.05 -11.26
N PHE A 182 -38.73 6.48 -11.02
CA PHE A 182 -37.64 6.33 -12.00
C PHE A 182 -37.70 5.04 -12.81
N VAL A 183 -38.53 4.07 -12.39
CA VAL A 183 -38.78 2.84 -13.16
C VAL A 183 -40.17 2.93 -13.75
N LYS A 184 -40.31 3.63 -14.87
CA LYS A 184 -41.50 3.48 -15.73
C LYS A 184 -41.39 2.09 -16.35
N ALA A 185 -42.23 1.16 -15.91
CA ALA A 185 -42.49 -0.07 -16.65
C ALA A 185 -43.19 0.34 -17.94
N GLU A 186 -42.53 0.30 -19.09
CA GLU A 186 -43.22 0.26 -20.38
C GLU A 186 -44.02 -1.05 -20.39
N GLU A 187 -45.30 -0.93 -20.77
CA GLU A 187 -46.21 -2.08 -20.86
C GLU A 187 -45.63 -3.09 -21.83
N GLY A 188 -45.18 -4.22 -21.34
CA GLY A 188 -44.62 -5.34 -22.12
C GLY A 188 -43.37 -5.97 -21.60
N GLU A 189 -42.57 -5.32 -20.73
CA GLU A 189 -41.36 -5.89 -20.17
C GLU A 189 -41.55 -6.29 -18.69
N ARG A 190 -42.15 -7.44 -18.49
CA ARG A 190 -42.14 -8.13 -17.18
C ARG A 190 -40.70 -8.57 -16.89
N GLY A 191 -39.97 -7.82 -16.06
CA GLY A 191 -38.65 -8.28 -15.60
C GLY A 191 -37.60 -7.24 -15.27
N ARG A 192 -37.77 -5.96 -15.59
CA ARG A 192 -36.73 -4.93 -15.36
C ARG A 192 -36.71 -4.32 -13.95
N GLY A 193 -37.60 -4.71 -13.06
CA GLY A 193 -37.67 -4.18 -11.69
C GLY A 193 -36.71 -4.86 -10.69
N GLN A 194 -36.20 -6.05 -11.01
CA GLN A 194 -35.40 -6.84 -10.11
C GLN A 194 -34.01 -7.09 -10.70
N MET A 195 -33.00 -6.34 -10.24
CA MET A 195 -31.62 -6.61 -10.58
C MET A 195 -31.06 -7.62 -9.56
N ILE A 196 -30.93 -8.87 -9.99
CA ILE A 196 -30.24 -9.91 -9.25
C ILE A 196 -28.77 -9.84 -9.64
N TYR A 197 -27.86 -9.81 -8.65
CA TYR A 197 -26.44 -9.87 -8.88
C TYR A 197 -25.74 -10.70 -7.80
N TYR A 198 -24.61 -11.27 -8.17
CA TYR A 198 -23.77 -12.05 -7.28
C TYR A 198 -22.49 -11.31 -6.96
N VAL A 199 -22.07 -11.40 -5.70
CA VAL A 199 -20.76 -10.91 -5.25
C VAL A 199 -20.06 -12.08 -4.55
N GLU A 200 -18.89 -12.45 -5.02
CA GLU A 200 -18.04 -13.38 -4.28
C GLU A 200 -17.47 -12.70 -3.05
N ILE A 201 -17.55 -13.37 -1.93
CA ILE A 201 -16.83 -13.04 -0.71
C ILE A 201 -15.76 -14.09 -0.45
N ALA A 202 -14.73 -13.74 0.31
CA ALA A 202 -13.68 -14.67 0.71
C ALA A 202 -13.49 -14.68 2.23
N SER A 203 -12.95 -15.78 2.71
CA SER A 203 -12.46 -15.92 4.09
C SER A 203 -11.14 -16.69 4.05
N ALA A 204 -10.10 -16.16 4.68
CA ALA A 204 -8.80 -16.82 4.76
C ALA A 204 -7.91 -16.23 5.87
N PRO A 205 -6.96 -17.01 6.40
CA PRO A 205 -5.82 -16.49 7.12
C PRO A 205 -4.78 -15.98 6.12
N TYR A 206 -4.67 -14.66 5.98
CA TYR A 206 -3.82 -14.01 4.97
C TYR A 206 -2.44 -13.63 5.51
N THR A 207 -1.45 -13.65 4.61
CA THR A 207 -0.17 -12.98 4.81
C THR A 207 -0.32 -11.47 4.60
N PHE A 208 0.42 -10.68 5.35
CA PHE A 208 0.62 -9.24 5.12
C PHE A 208 2.11 -8.94 4.96
N SER A 209 2.48 -8.14 3.96
CA SER A 209 3.87 -7.76 3.71
C SER A 209 3.95 -6.32 3.24
N PHE A 210 4.77 -5.53 3.94
CA PHE A 210 5.01 -4.13 3.61
C PHE A 210 6.44 -3.75 3.99
N ASP A 211 7.16 -3.05 3.12
CA ASP A 211 8.47 -2.46 3.43
C ASP A 211 8.45 -0.97 3.08
N LEU A 212 9.16 -0.15 3.85
CA LEU A 212 9.35 1.28 3.60
C LEU A 212 10.84 1.62 3.70
N ASP A 213 11.38 2.19 2.63
CA ASP A 213 12.74 2.70 2.56
C ASP A 213 12.73 4.24 2.62
N THR A 214 13.20 4.81 3.71
CA THR A 214 13.16 6.27 3.90
C THR A 214 14.32 7.01 3.24
N ARG A 215 15.33 6.29 2.68
CA ARG A 215 16.57 6.89 2.17
C ARG A 215 16.35 7.96 1.11
N TYR A 216 15.37 7.78 0.26
CA TYR A 216 15.09 8.68 -0.85
C TYR A 216 13.85 9.55 -0.66
N VAL A 217 13.20 9.51 0.50
CA VAL A 217 12.12 10.44 0.82
C VAL A 217 12.69 11.85 0.89
N GLY A 218 12.15 12.74 0.06
CA GLY A 218 12.62 14.14 -0.06
C GLY A 218 13.94 14.31 -0.81
N ARG A 219 14.43 13.28 -1.52
CA ARG A 219 15.67 13.31 -2.32
C ARG A 219 15.42 12.84 -3.75
N THR A 220 16.20 13.34 -4.69
CA THR A 220 16.13 12.93 -6.11
C THR A 220 16.76 11.57 -6.37
N THR A 221 16.33 10.91 -7.44
CA THR A 221 16.80 9.56 -7.79
C THR A 221 16.99 9.32 -9.27
N PHE A 222 16.39 10.12 -10.14
CA PHE A 222 16.31 9.80 -11.58
C PHE A 222 17.60 10.12 -12.33
N VAL A 223 18.14 11.32 -12.16
CA VAL A 223 19.37 11.73 -12.85
C VAL A 223 20.57 11.31 -12.01
N THR A 224 21.39 10.40 -12.55
CA THR A 224 22.50 9.76 -11.81
C THR A 224 23.47 10.75 -11.18
N GLN A 225 23.79 11.85 -11.87
CA GLN A 225 24.72 12.89 -11.39
C GLN A 225 24.19 13.65 -10.17
N HIS A 226 22.87 13.68 -10.00
CA HIS A 226 22.15 14.39 -8.94
C HIS A 226 21.42 13.47 -7.97
N ALA A 227 21.59 12.15 -8.11
CA ALA A 227 20.91 11.18 -7.27
C ALA A 227 21.32 11.33 -5.80
N GLY A 228 20.35 11.47 -4.91
CA GLY A 228 20.55 11.72 -3.48
C GLY A 228 20.56 13.19 -3.09
N GLU A 229 20.40 14.14 -4.03
CA GLU A 229 20.28 15.57 -3.72
C GLU A 229 19.01 15.85 -2.91
N GLU A 230 19.14 16.59 -1.83
CA GLU A 230 18.04 16.96 -0.95
C GLU A 230 17.13 18.01 -1.63
N VAL A 231 15.85 17.70 -1.72
CA VAL A 231 14.82 18.56 -2.34
C VAL A 231 14.07 19.38 -1.32
N VAL A 232 13.95 18.86 -0.10
CA VAL A 232 13.23 19.47 1.01
C VAL A 232 14.15 19.61 2.24
N GLY A 233 13.83 20.56 3.12
CA GLY A 233 14.59 20.75 4.35
C GLY A 233 14.45 19.57 5.32
N ALA A 234 15.37 19.53 6.29
CA ALA A 234 15.46 18.47 7.28
C ALA A 234 14.15 18.22 8.05
N GLU A 235 13.53 19.27 8.54
CA GLU A 235 12.28 19.21 9.31
C GLU A 235 11.12 18.67 8.46
N GLU A 236 10.99 19.15 7.22
CA GLU A 236 9.96 18.67 6.30
C GLU A 236 10.17 17.20 5.94
N ARG A 237 11.43 16.76 5.75
CA ARG A 237 11.75 15.36 5.49
C ARG A 237 11.32 14.45 6.65
N VAL A 238 11.60 14.84 7.89
CA VAL A 238 11.12 14.11 9.08
C VAL A 238 9.60 14.03 9.07
N GLY A 239 8.90 15.15 8.87
CA GLY A 239 7.44 15.18 8.81
C GLY A 239 6.86 14.28 7.70
N ARG A 240 7.52 14.16 6.53
CA ARG A 240 7.12 13.25 5.45
C ARG A 240 7.28 11.78 5.85
N VAL A 241 8.38 11.43 6.51
CA VAL A 241 8.62 10.08 7.03
C VAL A 241 7.61 9.74 8.13
N GLU A 242 7.35 10.65 9.05
CA GLU A 242 6.30 10.47 10.07
C GLU A 242 4.92 10.24 9.45
N ALA A 243 4.55 11.02 8.43
CA ALA A 243 3.30 10.83 7.71
C ALA A 243 3.23 9.44 7.08
N ALA A 244 4.32 8.98 6.46
CA ALA A 244 4.41 7.66 5.84
C ALA A 244 4.29 6.52 6.86
N LEU A 245 4.94 6.64 8.00
CA LEU A 245 4.89 5.64 9.09
C LEU A 245 3.51 5.60 9.77
N ASN A 246 2.90 6.75 10.05
CA ASN A 246 1.57 6.80 10.66
C ASN A 246 0.47 6.34 9.68
N ALA A 247 0.62 6.59 8.39
CA ALA A 247 -0.25 6.01 7.36
C ALA A 247 -0.20 4.47 7.37
N LEU A 248 1.01 3.88 7.53
CA LEU A 248 1.15 2.44 7.67
C LEU A 248 0.51 1.90 8.96
N LYS A 249 0.69 2.58 10.09
CA LYS A 249 0.02 2.23 11.36
C LYS A 249 -1.49 2.16 11.18
N LYS A 250 -2.09 3.22 10.62
CA LYS A 250 -3.53 3.27 10.34
C LYS A 250 -3.96 2.18 9.35
N LEU A 251 -3.16 1.93 8.30
CA LEU A 251 -3.44 0.87 7.35
C LEU A 251 -3.60 -0.49 8.04
N ILE A 252 -2.70 -0.82 8.97
CA ILE A 252 -2.68 -2.10 9.70
C ILE A 252 -3.85 -2.17 10.69
N LEU A 253 -4.03 -1.14 11.51
CA LEU A 253 -5.06 -1.13 12.56
C LEU A 253 -6.47 -1.14 12.00
N GLU A 254 -6.73 -0.38 10.92
CA GLU A 254 -8.07 -0.18 10.37
C GLU A 254 -8.34 -1.04 9.13
N LEU A 255 -7.34 -1.81 8.66
CA LEU A 255 -7.36 -2.39 7.31
C LEU A 255 -7.94 -1.39 6.29
N GLY A 256 -7.31 -0.20 6.20
CA GLY A 256 -7.80 0.98 5.52
C GLY A 256 -7.79 0.89 4.00
N PHE A 257 -8.12 -0.27 3.42
CA PHE A 257 -8.15 -0.52 1.98
C PHE A 257 -9.33 -1.41 1.57
N GLY A 258 -9.50 -1.56 0.28
CA GLY A 258 -10.41 -2.52 -0.34
C GLY A 258 -11.76 -1.96 -0.75
N ALA A 259 -12.35 -2.66 -1.72
CA ALA A 259 -13.66 -2.36 -2.27
C ALA A 259 -14.78 -2.84 -1.33
N LYS A 260 -15.98 -2.31 -1.53
CA LYS A 260 -17.23 -2.80 -0.92
C LYS A 260 -17.29 -2.89 0.61
N LYS A 261 -16.33 -2.32 1.36
CA LYS A 261 -16.34 -2.30 2.85
C LYS A 261 -17.65 -1.77 3.44
N THR A 262 -18.34 -0.89 2.74
CA THR A 262 -19.64 -0.33 3.19
C THR A 262 -20.74 -1.37 3.37
N ARG A 263 -20.61 -2.56 2.81
CA ARG A 263 -21.61 -3.63 2.87
C ARG A 263 -21.05 -4.99 3.26
N PHE A 264 -19.74 -5.18 3.05
CA PHE A 264 -18.99 -6.39 3.36
C PHE A 264 -17.82 -6.00 4.26
N MET A 265 -18.11 -5.35 5.40
CA MET A 265 -17.10 -5.03 6.38
C MET A 265 -16.63 -6.35 7.01
N PRO A 266 -15.39 -6.77 6.77
CA PRO A 266 -14.91 -8.05 7.24
C PRO A 266 -14.68 -8.06 8.75
N THR A 267 -14.69 -9.25 9.35
CA THR A 267 -14.08 -9.42 10.67
C THR A 267 -12.58 -9.65 10.50
N ILE A 268 -11.77 -9.07 11.38
CA ILE A 268 -10.32 -9.03 11.28
C ILE A 268 -9.72 -9.46 12.59
N GLU A 269 -8.81 -10.42 12.53
CA GLU A 269 -8.07 -10.90 13.70
C GLU A 269 -6.60 -11.08 13.34
N TRP A 270 -5.74 -10.23 13.92
CA TRP A 270 -4.30 -10.37 13.75
C TRP A 270 -3.77 -11.50 14.64
N GLU A 271 -3.18 -12.53 14.03
CA GLU A 271 -2.51 -13.61 14.75
C GLU A 271 -1.12 -13.22 15.20
N SER A 272 -0.37 -12.54 14.34
CA SER A 272 0.98 -12.08 14.63
C SER A 272 1.45 -11.00 13.68
N LEU A 273 2.35 -10.14 14.14
CA LEU A 273 3.02 -9.11 13.33
C LEU A 273 4.48 -8.96 13.82
N VAL A 274 5.41 -8.87 12.87
CA VAL A 274 6.80 -8.51 13.13
C VAL A 274 7.12 -7.24 12.37
N VAL A 275 7.60 -6.23 13.10
CA VAL A 275 8.14 -4.99 12.53
C VAL A 275 9.63 -4.97 12.80
N ALA A 276 10.43 -4.87 11.73
CA ALA A 276 11.87 -4.64 11.84
C ALA A 276 12.16 -3.18 11.48
N VAL A 277 12.84 -2.47 12.38
CA VAL A 277 13.38 -1.13 12.16
C VAL A 277 14.89 -1.26 12.04
N SER A 278 15.45 -0.92 10.89
CA SER A 278 16.86 -1.15 10.56
C SER A 278 17.52 0.08 9.96
N ASN A 279 18.84 0.20 10.13
CA ASN A 279 19.63 1.26 9.50
C ASN A 279 19.96 0.93 8.02
N ASN A 280 19.89 -0.36 7.66
CA ASN A 280 20.12 -0.86 6.31
C ASN A 280 18.94 -1.70 5.83
N VAL A 281 18.97 -2.16 4.59
CA VAL A 281 17.95 -3.06 4.04
C VAL A 281 17.97 -4.39 4.81
N TRP A 282 16.96 -4.58 5.63
CA TRP A 282 16.76 -5.80 6.41
C TRP A 282 15.28 -6.20 6.40
N THR A 283 14.96 -7.30 5.76
CA THR A 283 13.57 -7.76 5.59
C THR A 283 13.23 -8.86 6.58
N VAL A 284 12.06 -8.80 7.17
CA VAL A 284 11.48 -9.90 7.94
C VAL A 284 11.21 -11.09 7.01
N PRO A 285 11.51 -12.34 7.41
CA PRO A 285 11.15 -13.53 6.65
C PRO A 285 9.66 -13.60 6.32
N SER A 286 9.32 -14.33 5.23
CA SER A 286 7.95 -14.42 4.73
C SER A 286 7.00 -15.01 5.77
N PRO A 287 5.85 -14.39 6.06
CA PRO A 287 4.83 -14.90 6.97
C PRO A 287 4.01 -16.04 6.37
N PHE A 288 4.32 -16.43 5.13
CA PHE A 288 3.74 -17.63 4.52
C PHE A 288 4.05 -18.89 5.35
N SER A 289 5.25 -18.98 5.91
CA SER A 289 5.65 -20.05 6.83
C SER A 289 5.27 -19.73 8.27
N ARG A 290 4.79 -20.72 9.03
CA ARG A 290 4.35 -20.57 10.42
C ARG A 290 5.46 -20.08 11.38
N ASN A 291 6.69 -20.49 11.14
CA ASN A 291 7.84 -20.17 12.00
C ASN A 291 8.56 -18.86 11.62
N TYR A 292 7.92 -17.95 10.90
CA TYR A 292 8.58 -16.73 10.41
C TYR A 292 9.07 -15.80 11.53
N VAL A 293 8.39 -15.77 12.68
CA VAL A 293 8.79 -15.00 13.87
C VAL A 293 10.12 -15.51 14.41
N GLU A 294 10.24 -16.82 14.62
CA GLU A 294 11.49 -17.43 15.09
C GLU A 294 12.62 -17.32 14.06
N ALA A 295 12.27 -17.43 12.77
CA ALA A 295 13.20 -17.19 11.68
C ALA A 295 13.72 -15.74 11.68
N ALA A 296 12.87 -14.76 11.99
CA ALA A 296 13.29 -13.35 12.13
C ALA A 296 14.25 -13.15 13.33
N LYS A 297 13.94 -13.73 14.49
CA LYS A 297 14.84 -13.69 15.67
C LYS A 297 16.19 -14.33 15.37
N LYS A 298 16.20 -15.49 14.70
CA LYS A 298 17.43 -16.19 14.31
C LYS A 298 18.21 -15.36 13.26
N LYS A 299 17.54 -14.77 12.28
CA LYS A 299 18.18 -13.88 11.30
C LYS A 299 18.83 -12.69 12.00
N LEU A 300 18.15 -12.07 12.96
CA LEU A 300 18.67 -10.93 13.70
C LEU A 300 19.95 -11.30 14.50
N SER A 301 20.03 -12.50 15.07
CA SER A 301 21.23 -12.95 15.79
C SER A 301 22.45 -13.17 14.88
N LEU A 302 22.24 -13.38 13.58
CA LEU A 302 23.29 -13.60 12.59
C LEU A 302 23.63 -12.35 11.78
N VAL A 303 22.62 -11.52 11.48
CA VAL A 303 22.74 -10.32 10.63
C VAL A 303 21.96 -9.20 11.30
N ASN A 304 22.64 -8.43 12.15
CA ASN A 304 21.98 -7.40 12.95
C ASN A 304 21.71 -6.11 12.14
N GLU A 305 22.69 -5.55 11.43
CA GLU A 305 22.59 -4.30 10.62
C GLU A 305 21.98 -3.10 11.39
N GLY A 306 22.13 -3.05 12.70
CA GLY A 306 21.46 -2.05 13.54
C GLY A 306 19.94 -2.22 13.59
N THR A 307 19.47 -3.46 13.40
CA THR A 307 18.04 -3.82 13.36
C THR A 307 17.49 -4.07 14.75
N LYS A 308 16.27 -3.60 15.00
CA LYS A 308 15.45 -3.93 16.17
C LYS A 308 14.14 -4.53 15.73
N LEU A 309 13.69 -5.60 16.40
CA LEU A 309 12.41 -6.25 16.13
C LEU A 309 11.38 -5.85 17.19
N TYR A 310 10.18 -5.57 16.69
CA TYR A 310 8.98 -5.35 17.49
C TYR A 310 7.98 -6.43 17.08
N ILE A 311 7.53 -7.24 18.04
CA ILE A 311 6.76 -8.45 17.77
C ILE A 311 5.44 -8.40 18.52
N TYR A 312 4.36 -8.60 17.77
CA TYR A 312 3.03 -8.86 18.28
C TYR A 312 2.67 -10.32 18.00
N GLU A 313 2.14 -11.01 19.00
CA GLU A 313 1.53 -12.34 18.90
C GLU A 313 0.21 -12.32 19.69
N ALA A 314 -0.86 -12.85 19.12
CA ALA A 314 -2.16 -12.90 19.78
C ALA A 314 -2.07 -13.68 21.10
N GLY A 315 -2.61 -13.11 22.19
CA GLY A 315 -2.45 -13.66 23.53
C GLY A 315 -1.13 -13.36 24.20
N GLY A 316 -0.23 -12.59 23.57
CA GLY A 316 1.02 -12.10 24.15
C GLY A 316 0.82 -10.93 25.11
N GLY A 317 1.94 -10.41 25.66
CA GLY A 317 1.91 -9.36 26.68
C GLY A 317 1.70 -7.92 26.16
N LYS A 318 1.78 -7.68 24.83
CA LYS A 318 1.61 -6.37 24.21
C LYS A 318 0.47 -6.38 23.21
N THR A 319 -0.24 -5.25 23.12
CA THR A 319 -1.24 -5.06 22.07
C THR A 319 -0.58 -4.71 20.72
N LEU A 320 -1.34 -4.85 19.64
CA LEU A 320 -0.87 -4.49 18.28
C LEU A 320 -0.52 -2.99 18.19
N GLU A 321 -1.33 -2.15 18.82
CA GLU A 321 -1.15 -0.70 18.88
C GLU A 321 0.14 -0.30 19.60
N GLU A 322 0.46 -0.97 20.70
CA GLU A 322 1.70 -0.75 21.47
C GLU A 322 2.92 -1.10 20.62
N VAL A 323 2.92 -2.29 19.99
CA VAL A 323 4.02 -2.77 19.14
C VAL A 323 4.26 -1.82 17.95
N LEU A 324 3.20 -1.39 17.28
CA LEU A 324 3.31 -0.46 16.16
C LEU A 324 3.78 0.93 16.62
N SER A 325 3.31 1.42 17.76
CA SER A 325 3.71 2.73 18.30
C SER A 325 5.20 2.74 18.64
N GLU A 326 5.68 1.74 19.38
CA GLU A 326 7.10 1.61 19.74
C GLU A 326 8.00 1.52 18.48
N ALA A 327 7.59 0.76 17.46
CA ALA A 327 8.36 0.62 16.22
C ALA A 327 8.45 1.96 15.45
N ILE A 328 7.34 2.71 15.40
CA ILE A 328 7.30 4.01 14.73
C ILE A 328 8.12 5.05 15.49
N GLU A 329 8.03 5.10 16.81
CA GLU A 329 8.83 6.00 17.65
C GLU A 329 10.34 5.74 17.46
N ASP A 330 10.78 4.48 17.42
CA ASP A 330 12.17 4.13 17.12
C ASP A 330 12.57 4.59 15.70
N ALA A 331 11.73 4.32 14.69
CA ALA A 331 12.00 4.70 13.31
C ALA A 331 12.13 6.23 13.17
N VAL A 332 11.21 7.01 13.74
CA VAL A 332 11.23 8.48 13.73
C VAL A 332 12.46 8.99 14.47
N GLY A 333 12.74 8.47 15.66
CA GLY A 333 13.91 8.86 16.46
C GLY A 333 15.23 8.67 15.70
N ARG A 334 15.35 7.60 14.92
CA ARG A 334 16.53 7.35 14.06
C ARG A 334 16.61 8.37 12.91
N VAL A 335 15.49 8.70 12.25
CA VAL A 335 15.48 9.70 11.17
C VAL A 335 15.82 11.07 11.69
N GLU A 336 15.36 11.45 12.87
CA GLU A 336 15.72 12.72 13.53
C GLU A 336 17.21 12.77 13.99
N GLY A 337 17.88 11.63 14.05
CA GLY A 337 19.24 11.52 14.59
C GLY A 337 19.29 11.45 16.12
N LYS A 338 18.15 11.21 16.76
CA LYS A 338 18.01 10.96 18.21
C LYS A 338 18.19 9.48 18.56
N GLY A 339 18.64 8.65 17.59
CA GLY A 339 18.78 7.20 17.73
C GLY A 339 19.53 6.83 19.00
N SER A 340 18.99 5.86 19.73
CA SER A 340 19.41 5.40 21.04
C SER A 340 20.94 5.32 21.16
N LYS A 341 21.49 6.14 22.04
CA LYS A 341 22.75 5.78 22.69
C LYS A 341 22.44 4.52 23.53
N SER A 342 22.65 3.35 22.93
CA SER A 342 22.69 2.08 23.66
C SER A 342 23.98 1.99 24.46
#